data_269fd5d952f8edc214b20555e440ec5d
#
_entry.id   269fd5d952f8edc214b20555e440ec5d
#
_cell.length_a   1.000
_cell.length_b   1.000
_cell.length_c   1.000
_cell.angle_alpha   90.00
_cell.angle_beta   90.00
_cell.angle_gamma   90.00
#
_symmetry.space_group_name_H-M   'P 1'
#
loop_
_entity.id
_entity.type
_entity.pdbx_description
1 polymer ?
#
loop_
_entity_poly.entity_id
_entity_poly.type
_entity_poly.pdbx_seq_one_letter_code
_entity_poly.pdbx_strand_id
1 'polypeptide(L)'
;MKTVGIVGCQPRIGTTTQALQLTLCLMHMGYNAAYVEMGERDYIEKLDALYQGITIDKNDIIYCQSIPLYTGSRIALANRGRYDYVIKDYGYIGNPGFEKISFLEQQIKIVVGGAKANEVDYVEQVIEDECYEDVNYIFPSSD
;
A
#
# COMPACT_ATOMS: atom_id res chain seq x y z
N MET A 1 -9.59 -13.40 6.04
CA MET A 1 -8.97 -12.12 5.63
C MET A 1 -7.53 -12.36 5.19
N LYS A 2 -7.18 -11.85 4.03
CA LYS A 2 -5.79 -11.91 3.54
C LYS A 2 -5.14 -10.53 3.65
N THR A 3 -3.88 -10.50 4.04
CA THR A 3 -3.11 -9.26 4.13
C THR A 3 -2.13 -9.16 2.97
N VAL A 4 -2.07 -7.98 2.36
CA VAL A 4 -1.16 -7.68 1.26
C VAL A 4 -0.29 -6.50 1.67
N GLY A 5 1.01 -6.71 1.71
CA GLY A 5 1.98 -5.63 1.90
C GLY A 5 2.48 -5.16 0.56
N ILE A 6 2.52 -3.86 0.34
CA ILE A 6 3.07 -3.26 -0.87
C ILE A 6 4.06 -2.18 -0.50
N VAL A 7 5.24 -2.20 -1.11
CA VAL A 7 6.31 -1.24 -0.85
C VAL A 7 7.04 -0.93 -2.14
N GLY A 8 7.50 0.30 -2.30
CA GLY A 8 8.31 0.70 -3.44
C GLY A 8 9.79 0.42 -3.20
N CYS A 9 10.53 0.07 -4.26
CA CYS A 9 11.98 -0.07 -4.15
C CYS A 9 12.69 1.28 -4.02
N GLN A 10 12.00 2.38 -4.34
CA GLN A 10 12.51 3.73 -4.28
C GLN A 10 11.36 4.72 -4.07
N PRO A 11 11.63 5.98 -3.65
CA PRO A 11 10.58 6.99 -3.54
C PRO A 11 10.02 7.35 -4.92
N ARG A 12 8.76 7.79 -4.93
CA ARG A 12 8.05 8.29 -6.12
C ARG A 12 7.91 7.28 -7.26
N ILE A 13 7.90 5.99 -6.95
CA ILE A 13 7.71 4.93 -7.94
C ILE A 13 6.22 4.60 -8.16
N GLY A 14 5.33 5.28 -7.44
CA GLY A 14 3.89 5.08 -7.60
C GLY A 14 3.30 4.02 -6.69
N THR A 15 3.94 3.71 -5.57
CA THR A 15 3.50 2.66 -4.64
C THR A 15 2.08 2.91 -4.14
N THR A 16 1.79 4.13 -3.67
CA THR A 16 0.46 4.47 -3.14
C THR A 16 -0.61 4.35 -4.22
N THR A 17 -0.32 4.83 -5.42
CA THR A 17 -1.24 4.70 -6.56
C THR A 17 -1.53 3.23 -6.85
N GLN A 18 -0.51 2.38 -6.88
CA GLN A 18 -0.67 0.95 -7.12
C GLN A 18 -1.46 0.28 -6.00
N ALA A 19 -1.22 0.66 -4.74
CA ALA A 19 -1.95 0.11 -3.60
C ALA A 19 -3.44 0.46 -3.68
N LEU A 20 -3.78 1.70 -4.01
CA LEU A 20 -5.17 2.14 -4.16
C LEU A 20 -5.84 1.47 -5.36
N GLN A 21 -5.15 1.35 -6.48
CA GLN A 21 -5.68 0.66 -7.67
C GLN A 21 -5.93 -0.82 -7.40
N LEU A 22 -5.03 -1.49 -6.68
CA LEU A 22 -5.22 -2.88 -6.29
C LEU A 22 -6.46 -3.03 -5.40
N THR A 23 -6.61 -2.15 -4.41
CA THR A 23 -7.77 -2.17 -3.52
C THR A 23 -9.05 -2.00 -4.33
N LEU A 24 -9.10 -1.02 -5.23
CA LEU A 24 -10.27 -0.76 -6.08
C LEU A 24 -10.57 -1.94 -7.00
N CYS A 25 -9.54 -2.55 -7.58
CA CYS A 25 -9.69 -3.72 -8.45
C CYS A 25 -10.34 -4.88 -7.70
N LEU A 26 -9.89 -5.17 -6.48
CA LEU A 26 -10.47 -6.22 -5.65
C LEU A 26 -11.94 -5.92 -5.33
N MET A 27 -12.27 -4.67 -5.05
CA MET A 27 -13.65 -4.25 -4.82
C MET A 27 -14.52 -4.47 -6.06
N HIS A 28 -14.02 -4.14 -7.25
CA HIS A 28 -14.73 -4.39 -8.49
C HIS A 28 -14.92 -5.88 -8.79
N MET A 29 -14.05 -6.73 -8.25
CA MET A 29 -14.20 -8.18 -8.35
C MET A 29 -15.19 -8.76 -7.34
N GLY A 30 -15.78 -7.93 -6.49
CA GLY A 30 -16.77 -8.34 -5.51
C GLY A 30 -16.22 -8.62 -4.11
N TYR A 31 -14.96 -8.36 -3.86
CA TYR A 31 -14.36 -8.51 -2.53
C TYR A 31 -14.50 -7.24 -1.70
N ASN A 32 -14.57 -7.42 -0.38
CA ASN A 32 -14.44 -6.30 0.55
C ASN A 32 -12.96 -6.06 0.81
N ALA A 33 -12.47 -4.89 0.45
CA ALA A 33 -11.05 -4.55 0.59
C ALA A 33 -10.89 -3.18 1.26
N ALA A 34 -9.79 -3.00 1.98
CA ALA A 34 -9.45 -1.76 2.64
C ALA A 34 -7.98 -1.41 2.40
N TYR A 35 -7.69 -0.11 2.42
CA TYR A 35 -6.34 0.42 2.30
C TYR A 35 -5.87 0.91 3.67
N VAL A 36 -4.64 0.57 4.03
CA VAL A 36 -4.00 1.03 5.26
C VAL A 36 -2.68 1.71 4.91
N GLU A 37 -2.53 2.96 5.34
CA GLU A 37 -1.27 3.70 5.25
C GLU A 37 -0.40 3.35 6.45
N MET A 38 0.65 2.57 6.24
CA MET A 38 1.57 2.17 7.31
C MET A 38 2.61 3.25 7.56
N GLY A 39 3.09 3.32 8.81
CA GLY A 39 4.07 4.33 9.22
C GLY A 39 3.43 5.68 9.56
N GLU A 40 4.29 6.67 9.85
CA GLU A 40 3.86 8.02 10.21
C GLU A 40 3.83 8.94 8.99
N ARG A 41 3.13 8.51 7.93
CA ARG A 41 2.96 9.33 6.73
C ARG A 41 1.64 10.08 6.83
N ASP A 42 1.49 11.10 6.03
CA ASP A 42 0.36 12.03 6.08
C ASP A 42 -0.49 12.04 4.81
N TYR A 43 -0.39 10.98 3.99
CA TYR A 43 -1.09 10.93 2.70
C TYR A 43 -2.60 11.02 2.86
N ILE A 44 -3.17 10.25 3.80
CA ILE A 44 -4.61 10.26 4.05
C ILE A 44 -5.06 11.63 4.57
N GLU A 45 -4.28 12.25 5.47
CA GLU A 45 -4.57 13.58 5.98
C GLU A 45 -4.55 14.63 4.86
N LYS A 46 -3.60 14.52 3.94
CA LYS A 46 -3.51 15.42 2.78
C LYS A 46 -4.64 15.21 1.80
N LEU A 47 -5.11 13.97 1.63
CA LEU A 47 -6.27 13.71 0.78
C LEU A 47 -7.51 14.44 1.28
N ASP A 48 -7.75 14.42 2.59
CA ASP A 48 -8.88 15.11 3.21
C ASP A 48 -8.85 16.62 2.93
N ALA A 49 -7.66 17.21 2.87
CA ALA A 49 -7.49 18.62 2.59
C ALA A 49 -7.63 18.99 1.09
N LEU A 50 -7.36 18.06 0.17
CA LEU A 50 -7.19 18.35 -1.25
C LEU A 50 -8.33 17.84 -2.15
N TYR A 51 -9.09 16.83 -1.73
CA TYR A 51 -10.08 16.18 -2.59
C TYR A 51 -11.49 16.27 -2.04
N GLN A 52 -12.42 16.64 -2.93
CA GLN A 52 -13.85 16.74 -2.59
C GLN A 52 -14.55 15.37 -2.59
N GLY A 53 -13.88 14.32 -2.99
CA GLY A 53 -14.44 12.96 -3.06
C GLY A 53 -14.30 12.14 -1.79
N ILE A 54 -13.89 12.77 -0.69
CA ILE A 54 -13.69 12.08 0.59
C ILE A 54 -14.94 12.19 1.44
N THR A 55 -15.39 11.07 1.97
CA THR A 55 -16.50 11.02 2.92
C THR A 55 -16.02 10.36 4.21
N ILE A 56 -16.64 10.75 5.33
CA ILE A 56 -16.36 10.16 6.64
C ILE A 56 -17.68 9.60 7.17
N ASP A 57 -17.70 8.34 7.57
CA ASP A 57 -18.91 7.74 8.09
C ASP A 57 -19.07 7.98 9.61
N LYS A 58 -20.15 7.43 10.19
CA LYS A 58 -20.47 7.57 11.61
C LYS A 58 -19.44 6.94 12.55
N ASN A 59 -18.57 6.07 12.04
CA ASN A 59 -17.51 5.41 12.79
C ASN A 59 -16.15 6.05 12.56
N ASP A 60 -16.11 7.24 11.95
CA ASP A 60 -14.93 8.00 11.60
C ASP A 60 -14.02 7.27 10.59
N ILE A 61 -14.58 6.36 9.80
CA ILE A 61 -13.86 5.70 8.71
C ILE A 61 -13.88 6.62 7.50
N ILE A 62 -12.70 6.88 6.95
CA ILE A 62 -12.52 7.74 5.79
C ILE A 62 -12.68 6.90 4.51
N TYR A 63 -13.45 7.41 3.56
CA TYR A 63 -13.63 6.77 2.26
C TYR A 63 -13.21 7.72 1.14
N CYS A 64 -12.45 7.20 0.19
CA CYS A 64 -12.12 7.92 -1.04
C CYS A 64 -12.55 7.04 -2.21
N GLN A 65 -13.49 7.52 -3.04
CA GLN A 65 -14.06 6.75 -4.15
C GLN A 65 -14.55 5.35 -3.70
N SER A 66 -15.21 5.33 -2.55
CA SER A 66 -15.71 4.12 -1.88
C SER A 66 -14.63 3.20 -1.29
N ILE A 67 -13.36 3.54 -1.39
CA ILE A 67 -12.26 2.78 -0.79
C ILE A 67 -12.16 3.16 0.69
N PRO A 68 -12.31 2.21 1.63
CA PRO A 68 -12.06 2.48 3.05
C PRO A 68 -10.57 2.74 3.29
N LEU A 69 -10.26 3.86 3.93
CA LEU A 69 -8.89 4.28 4.20
C LEU A 69 -8.63 4.30 5.71
N TYR A 70 -7.53 3.67 6.11
CA TYR A 70 -7.09 3.65 7.50
C TYR A 70 -5.66 4.14 7.60
N THR A 71 -5.37 4.93 8.64
CA THR A 71 -3.99 5.22 9.02
C THR A 71 -3.40 4.01 9.76
N GLY A 72 -2.07 3.92 9.82
CA GLY A 72 -1.40 2.82 10.53
C GLY A 72 -1.80 2.73 11.99
N SER A 73 -2.08 3.87 12.65
CA SER A 73 -2.54 3.90 14.03
C SER A 73 -3.93 3.28 14.23
N ARG A 74 -4.69 3.11 13.14
CA ARG A 74 -6.05 2.55 13.16
C ARG A 74 -6.12 1.13 12.57
N ILE A 75 -4.98 0.47 12.42
CA ILE A 75 -4.92 -0.87 11.82
C ILE A 75 -5.79 -1.88 12.58
N ALA A 76 -5.93 -1.73 13.89
CA ALA A 76 -6.78 -2.63 14.67
C ALA A 76 -8.25 -2.54 14.23
N LEU A 77 -8.72 -1.36 13.83
CA LEU A 77 -10.06 -1.19 13.29
C LEU A 77 -10.21 -1.87 11.93
N ALA A 78 -9.19 -1.75 11.07
CA ALA A 78 -9.17 -2.43 9.78
C ALA A 78 -9.21 -3.96 9.97
N ASN A 79 -8.45 -4.48 10.93
CA ASN A 79 -8.42 -5.91 11.23
C ASN A 79 -9.75 -6.44 11.79
N ARG A 80 -10.52 -5.58 12.48
CA ARG A 80 -11.86 -5.94 12.99
C ARG A 80 -12.95 -5.81 11.93
N GLY A 81 -12.68 -5.09 10.85
CA GLY A 81 -13.57 -5.00 9.71
C GLY A 81 -13.70 -6.36 9.04
N ARG A 82 -14.82 -6.59 8.37
CA ARG A 82 -15.03 -7.85 7.67
C ARG A 82 -14.52 -7.76 6.23
N TYR A 83 -13.23 -7.45 6.12
CA TYR A 83 -12.57 -7.35 4.82
C TYR A 83 -12.04 -8.70 4.38
N ASP A 84 -12.15 -8.97 3.09
CA ASP A 84 -11.53 -10.13 2.46
C ASP A 84 -10.03 -9.86 2.27
N TYR A 85 -9.68 -8.62 1.98
CA TYR A 85 -8.29 -8.17 1.76
C TYR A 85 -8.03 -6.85 2.48
N VAL A 86 -6.88 -6.74 3.10
CA VAL A 86 -6.35 -5.49 3.65
C VAL A 86 -5.03 -5.20 2.96
N ILE A 87 -4.98 -4.08 2.24
CA ILE A 87 -3.81 -3.66 1.46
C ILE A 87 -3.03 -2.65 2.30
N LYS A 88 -1.83 -3.02 2.72
CA LYS A 88 -0.96 -2.20 3.57
C LYS A 88 0.13 -1.56 2.73
N ASP A 89 0.11 -0.24 2.65
CA ASP A 89 1.08 0.56 1.92
C ASP A 89 2.22 0.97 2.84
N TYR A 90 3.41 0.44 2.59
CA TYR A 90 4.60 0.66 3.42
C TYR A 90 5.50 1.78 2.93
N GLY A 91 5.11 2.49 1.88
CA GLY A 91 5.94 3.55 1.32
C GLY A 91 7.07 2.99 0.45
N TYR A 92 8.31 3.24 0.82
CA TYR A 92 9.46 2.72 0.09
C TYR A 92 10.53 2.19 1.04
N ILE A 93 11.32 1.24 0.55
CA ILE A 93 12.28 0.46 1.37
C ILE A 93 13.32 1.35 2.06
N GLY A 94 13.84 2.37 1.37
CA GLY A 94 14.88 3.26 1.92
C GLY A 94 14.37 4.32 2.89
N ASN A 95 13.06 4.41 3.13
CA ASN A 95 12.51 5.35 4.10
C ASN A 95 12.93 4.95 5.51
N PRO A 96 13.49 5.87 6.33
CA PRO A 96 13.86 5.55 7.70
C PRO A 96 12.70 4.99 8.56
N GLY A 97 11.47 5.36 8.25
CA GLY A 97 10.29 4.85 8.94
C GLY A 97 9.75 3.54 8.38
N PHE A 98 10.42 2.90 7.45
CA PHE A 98 9.95 1.64 6.86
C PHE A 98 9.93 0.51 7.89
N GLU A 99 8.75 -0.07 8.06
CA GLU A 99 8.52 -1.18 8.99
C GLU A 99 8.80 -2.53 8.30
N LYS A 100 10.08 -2.85 8.12
CA LYS A 100 10.53 -4.02 7.34
C LYS A 100 9.97 -5.33 7.86
N ILE A 101 10.03 -5.55 9.18
CA ILE A 101 9.57 -6.82 9.78
C ILE A 101 8.07 -6.99 9.55
N SER A 102 7.30 -5.92 9.77
CA SER A 102 5.86 -5.95 9.51
C SER A 102 5.56 -6.29 8.06
N PHE A 103 6.27 -5.70 7.12
CA PHE A 103 6.10 -6.00 5.69
C PHE A 103 6.38 -7.48 5.40
N LEU A 104 7.48 -8.01 5.93
CA LEU A 104 7.86 -9.40 5.68
C LEU A 104 6.89 -10.43 6.27
N GLU A 105 6.06 -10.03 7.24
CA GLU A 105 5.06 -10.89 7.86
C GLU A 105 3.74 -10.96 7.07
N GLN A 106 3.58 -10.15 6.04
CA GLN A 106 2.34 -10.14 5.27
C GLN A 106 2.20 -11.41 4.42
N GLN A 107 0.95 -11.86 4.23
CA GLN A 107 0.68 -13.09 3.46
C GLN A 107 1.06 -12.96 2.00
N ILE A 108 0.79 -11.80 1.41
CA ILE A 108 1.18 -11.48 0.04
C ILE A 108 2.06 -10.25 0.12
N LYS A 109 3.22 -10.30 -0.52
CA LYS A 109 4.19 -9.21 -0.51
C LYS A 109 4.48 -8.76 -1.92
N ILE A 110 4.35 -7.45 -2.17
CA ILE A 110 4.51 -6.85 -3.48
C ILE A 110 5.54 -5.73 -3.39
N VAL A 111 6.50 -5.74 -4.30
CA VAL A 111 7.47 -4.66 -4.46
C VAL A 111 7.18 -3.95 -5.79
N VAL A 112 7.03 -2.64 -5.73
CA VAL A 112 6.83 -1.80 -6.91
C VAL A 112 8.20 -1.31 -7.37
N GLY A 113 8.56 -1.64 -8.59
CA GLY A 113 9.83 -1.26 -9.19
C GLY A 113 9.66 -0.53 -10.51
N GLY A 114 10.75 0.04 -11.01
CA GLY A 114 10.79 0.69 -12.30
C GLY A 114 11.72 -0.01 -13.27
N ALA A 115 11.45 0.14 -14.56
CA ALA A 115 12.23 -0.48 -15.63
C ALA A 115 13.16 0.50 -16.35
N LYS A 116 13.14 1.79 -15.96
CA LYS A 116 14.03 2.80 -16.54
C LYS A 116 15.47 2.60 -16.07
N ALA A 117 16.43 3.06 -16.85
CA ALA A 117 17.85 2.88 -16.56
C ALA A 117 18.26 3.36 -15.16
N ASN A 118 17.68 4.47 -14.70
CA ASN A 118 17.94 5.01 -13.37
C ASN A 118 17.16 4.33 -12.24
N GLU A 119 16.31 3.36 -12.56
CA GLU A 119 15.44 2.66 -11.60
C GLU A 119 15.88 1.21 -11.39
N VAL A 120 16.58 0.64 -12.36
CA VAL A 120 16.94 -0.79 -12.37
C VAL A 120 17.81 -1.18 -11.17
N ASP A 121 18.74 -0.31 -10.76
CA ASP A 121 19.63 -0.60 -9.65
C ASP A 121 18.89 -0.82 -8.34
N TYR A 122 17.81 -0.08 -8.09
CA TYR A 122 16.98 -0.27 -6.90
C TYR A 122 16.30 -1.63 -6.90
N VAL A 123 15.80 -2.05 -8.06
CA VAL A 123 15.16 -3.37 -8.21
C VAL A 123 16.19 -4.47 -8.00
N GLU A 124 17.39 -4.35 -8.56
CA GLU A 124 18.45 -5.33 -8.39
C GLU A 124 18.86 -5.50 -6.93
N GLN A 125 18.92 -4.41 -6.17
CA GLN A 125 19.23 -4.48 -4.74
C GLN A 125 18.20 -5.30 -3.97
N VAL A 126 16.92 -5.17 -4.33
CA VAL A 126 15.86 -5.97 -3.70
C VAL A 126 15.97 -7.44 -4.09
N ILE A 127 16.21 -7.72 -5.38
CA ILE A 127 16.35 -9.08 -5.89
C ILE A 127 17.51 -9.81 -5.20
N GLU A 128 18.61 -9.12 -4.95
CA GLU A 128 19.80 -9.67 -4.30
C GLU A 128 19.64 -9.88 -2.78
N ASP A 129 18.63 -9.27 -2.18
CA ASP A 129 18.39 -9.37 -0.74
C ASP A 129 17.54 -10.60 -0.43
N GLU A 130 18.11 -11.54 0.31
CA GLU A 130 17.43 -12.79 0.69
C GLU A 130 16.13 -12.58 1.45
N CYS A 131 16.00 -11.45 2.17
CA CYS A 131 14.77 -11.12 2.89
C CYS A 131 13.56 -10.98 1.98
N TYR A 132 13.79 -10.63 0.71
CA TYR A 132 12.73 -10.38 -0.26
C TYR A 132 12.61 -11.48 -1.33
N GLU A 133 13.07 -12.70 -1.06
CA GLU A 133 13.08 -13.77 -2.07
C GLU A 133 11.67 -14.24 -2.47
N ASP A 134 10.68 -14.07 -1.61
CA ASP A 134 9.30 -14.51 -1.85
C ASP A 134 8.34 -13.38 -2.21
N VAL A 135 8.85 -12.22 -2.63
CA VAL A 135 8.00 -11.10 -3.04
C VAL A 135 7.59 -11.20 -4.51
N ASN A 136 6.48 -10.57 -4.83
CA ASN A 136 6.01 -10.36 -6.20
C ASN A 136 6.37 -8.94 -6.62
N TYR A 137 6.61 -8.74 -7.92
CA TYR A 137 6.98 -7.44 -8.46
C TYR A 137 5.88 -6.86 -9.33
N ILE A 138 5.65 -5.56 -9.18
CA ILE A 138 4.82 -4.77 -10.09
C ILE A 138 5.71 -3.70 -10.71
N PHE A 139 5.63 -3.56 -12.03
CA PHE A 139 6.32 -2.53 -12.80
C PHE A 139 5.26 -1.64 -13.45
N PRO A 140 4.92 -0.49 -12.84
CA PRO A 140 3.91 0.39 -13.41
C PRO A 140 4.32 0.89 -14.79
N SER A 141 3.34 1.05 -15.68
CA SER A 141 3.57 1.67 -16.98
C SER A 141 4.01 3.13 -16.79
N SER A 142 5.00 3.55 -17.57
CA SER A 142 5.57 4.89 -17.49
C SER A 142 4.98 5.86 -18.53
N ASP A 143 3.84 5.55 -19.09
CA ASP A 143 3.18 6.38 -20.11
C ASP A 143 2.67 7.70 -19.57
#